data_7b70a913da0e25a4972fd46d2cdb132b
#
_entry.id   7b70a913da0e25a4972fd46d2cdb132b
#
_cell.length_a   1.000
_cell.length_b   1.000
_cell.length_c   1.000
_cell.angle_alpha   90.00
_cell.angle_beta   90.00
_cell.angle_gamma   90.00
#
_symmetry.space_group_name_H-M   'P 1'
#
loop_
_entity.id
_entity.type
_entity.pdbx_description
1 polymer ?
#
loop_
_entity_poly.entity_id
_entity_poly.type
_entity_poly.pdbx_seq_one_letter_code
_entity_poly.pdbx_strand_id
1 'polypeptide(L)'
;MKKLFFLLFIALSVVSCSKKSDTSSEFSNKLTLGTGWNTSNYSDLIGVGTSFTASTAIYFRLESADDLGGSMVRIKIDKQDGTAYLSHDYTNPQSYGHIFLSSFTVTDPGSYKATGILVTGTKTVASINFTVN
;
A
#
# COMPACT_ATOMS: atom_id res chain seq x y z
N MET A 1 66.10 -18.69 39.38
CA MET A 1 66.03 -17.92 38.14
C MET A 1 65.03 -18.58 37.19
N LYS A 2 63.83 -18.20 37.27
CA LYS A 2 62.81 -18.66 36.30
C LYS A 2 61.96 -17.45 35.95
N LYS A 3 62.17 -16.97 34.73
CA LYS A 3 61.35 -15.90 34.18
C LYS A 3 59.97 -16.42 33.78
N LEU A 4 58.98 -15.95 34.51
CA LEU A 4 57.58 -16.24 34.21
C LEU A 4 57.12 -15.29 33.13
N PHE A 5 56.91 -15.81 31.93
CA PHE A 5 56.33 -15.08 30.81
C PHE A 5 54.80 -15.10 30.97
N PHE A 6 54.29 -13.96 31.38
CA PHE A 6 52.82 -13.75 31.45
C PHE A 6 52.33 -13.34 30.08
N LEU A 7 51.77 -14.30 29.39
CA LEU A 7 51.16 -14.08 28.07
C LEU A 7 49.77 -13.52 28.28
N LEU A 8 49.64 -12.20 28.15
CA LEU A 8 48.38 -11.50 28.23
C LEU A 8 47.61 -11.73 26.92
N PHE A 9 46.65 -12.66 26.94
CA PHE A 9 45.70 -12.87 25.84
C PHE A 9 44.69 -11.74 25.86
N ILE A 10 44.90 -10.73 25.03
CA ILE A 10 43.87 -9.73 24.74
C ILE A 10 42.89 -10.38 23.77
N ALA A 11 41.78 -10.89 24.29
CA ALA A 11 40.64 -11.28 23.48
C ALA A 11 39.98 -10.03 22.91
N LEU A 12 40.29 -9.70 21.64
CA LEU A 12 39.50 -8.76 20.86
C LEU A 12 38.14 -9.38 20.62
N SER A 13 37.20 -9.08 21.47
CA SER A 13 35.79 -9.28 21.16
C SER A 13 35.36 -8.30 20.06
N VAL A 14 35.43 -8.74 18.81
CA VAL A 14 34.75 -8.07 17.72
C VAL A 14 33.25 -8.17 18.00
N VAL A 15 32.71 -7.12 18.61
CA VAL A 15 31.27 -6.91 18.62
C VAL A 15 30.90 -6.62 17.19
N SER A 16 30.57 -7.66 16.46
CA SER A 16 29.88 -7.55 15.18
C SER A 16 28.50 -6.97 15.45
N CYS A 17 28.40 -5.65 15.47
CA CYS A 17 27.12 -4.97 15.29
C CYS A 17 26.64 -5.29 13.88
N SER A 18 25.94 -6.41 13.71
CA SER A 18 25.09 -6.57 12.56
C SER A 18 23.95 -5.56 12.75
N LYS A 19 24.11 -4.37 12.17
CA LYS A 19 22.98 -3.52 11.86
C LYS A 19 22.11 -4.36 10.93
N LYS A 20 21.09 -4.99 11.48
CA LYS A 20 19.87 -5.23 10.72
C LYS A 20 19.45 -3.84 10.27
N SER A 21 19.73 -3.49 9.03
CA SER A 21 19.03 -2.42 8.38
C SER A 21 17.59 -2.90 8.29
N ASP A 22 16.77 -2.53 9.28
CA ASP A 22 15.34 -2.49 9.10
C ASP A 22 15.14 -1.47 7.98
N THR A 23 15.14 -1.95 6.74
CA THR A 23 14.48 -1.29 5.64
C THR A 23 12.99 -1.42 5.95
N SER A 24 12.51 -0.64 6.96
CA SER A 24 11.11 -0.29 7.02
C SER A 24 10.81 0.32 5.68
N SER A 25 9.99 -0.35 4.86
CA SER A 25 9.60 0.21 3.59
C SER A 25 9.01 1.59 3.90
N GLU A 26 9.46 2.61 3.21
CA GLU A 26 8.93 3.97 3.29
C GLU A 26 7.42 4.00 3.02
N PHE A 27 6.89 2.92 2.46
CA PHE A 27 5.51 2.72 2.08
C PHE A 27 4.79 1.78 3.04
N SER A 28 3.52 2.08 3.28
CA SER A 28 2.61 1.28 4.10
C SER A 28 1.45 0.73 3.26
N ASN A 29 0.80 -0.33 3.72
CA ASN A 29 -0.41 -0.83 3.08
C ASN A 29 -1.57 0.12 3.37
N LYS A 30 -2.00 0.89 2.37
CA LYS A 30 -3.02 1.93 2.53
C LYS A 30 -3.82 2.09 1.23
N LEU A 31 -5.13 2.24 1.37
CA LEU A 31 -6.03 2.66 0.31
C LEU A 31 -6.65 4.00 0.67
N THR A 32 -6.47 4.98 -0.20
CA THR A 32 -6.98 6.34 -0.03
C THR A 32 -7.92 6.66 -1.19
N LEU A 33 -9.03 7.32 -0.90
CA LEU A 33 -10.00 7.77 -1.89
C LEU A 33 -10.04 9.30 -1.95
N GLY A 34 -10.36 9.85 -3.12
CA GLY A 34 -10.43 11.29 -3.33
C GLY A 34 -11.28 11.66 -4.56
N THR A 35 -11.38 12.95 -4.82
CA THR A 35 -12.19 13.49 -5.94
C THR A 35 -11.37 13.79 -7.19
N GLY A 36 -10.05 13.65 -7.13
CA GLY A 36 -9.18 13.88 -8.29
C GLY A 36 -7.72 13.60 -7.96
N TRP A 37 -6.87 13.77 -8.97
CA TRP A 37 -5.43 13.69 -8.83
C TRP A 37 -4.81 15.07 -8.64
N ASN A 38 -3.80 15.14 -7.82
CA ASN A 38 -2.99 16.33 -7.68
C ASN A 38 -2.09 16.47 -8.92
N THR A 39 -2.33 17.50 -9.73
CA THR A 39 -1.57 17.75 -10.96
C THR A 39 -0.13 18.21 -10.70
N SER A 40 0.17 18.69 -9.50
CA SER A 40 1.53 19.08 -9.08
C SER A 40 2.33 17.93 -8.52
N ASN A 41 1.66 16.90 -8.02
CA ASN A 41 2.25 15.67 -7.53
C ASN A 41 1.34 14.50 -7.90
N TYR A 42 1.62 13.88 -9.04
CA TYR A 42 0.81 12.79 -9.58
C TYR A 42 0.74 11.53 -8.69
N SER A 43 1.48 11.48 -7.61
CA SER A 43 1.37 10.39 -6.63
C SER A 43 0.33 10.65 -5.53
N ASP A 44 -0.30 11.82 -5.53
CA ASP A 44 -1.26 12.24 -4.51
C ASP A 44 -2.67 12.49 -5.05
N LEU A 45 -3.65 12.44 -4.14
CA LEU A 45 -5.05 12.75 -4.42
C LEU A 45 -5.42 14.14 -3.86
N ILE A 46 -6.40 14.77 -4.52
CA ILE A 46 -7.13 15.93 -3.97
C ILE A 46 -8.51 15.49 -3.50
N GLY A 47 -9.12 16.27 -2.59
CA GLY A 47 -10.45 15.98 -2.05
C GLY A 47 -10.51 14.63 -1.36
N VAL A 48 -9.45 14.27 -0.61
CA VAL A 48 -9.38 13.01 0.14
C VAL A 48 -10.51 12.93 1.15
N GLY A 49 -11.22 11.82 1.15
CA GLY A 49 -12.35 11.60 2.04
C GLY A 49 -13.01 10.25 1.85
N THR A 50 -14.16 10.09 2.48
CA THR A 50 -14.96 8.86 2.46
C THR A 50 -16.43 9.09 2.10
N SER A 51 -16.77 10.27 1.61
CA SER A 51 -18.12 10.58 1.15
C SER A 51 -18.05 11.19 -0.25
N PHE A 52 -18.78 10.62 -1.19
CA PHE A 52 -18.74 10.98 -2.60
C PHE A 52 -20.14 11.12 -3.18
N THR A 53 -20.25 11.78 -4.33
CA THR A 53 -21.50 11.92 -5.07
C THR A 53 -21.68 10.75 -6.05
N ALA A 54 -22.89 10.21 -6.14
CA ALA A 54 -23.22 9.16 -7.09
C ALA A 54 -22.90 9.57 -8.53
N SER A 55 -22.49 8.61 -9.34
CA SER A 55 -22.15 8.78 -10.77
C SER A 55 -20.98 9.72 -11.04
N THR A 56 -20.20 10.07 -10.03
CA THR A 56 -18.93 10.79 -10.20
C THR A 56 -17.76 9.84 -10.10
N ALA A 57 -16.62 10.20 -10.71
CA ALA A 57 -15.41 9.42 -10.60
C ALA A 57 -14.84 9.53 -9.17
N ILE A 58 -14.58 8.40 -8.55
CA ILE A 58 -13.88 8.28 -7.28
C ILE A 58 -12.46 7.82 -7.60
N TYR A 59 -11.49 8.67 -7.31
CA TYR A 59 -10.09 8.38 -7.53
C TYR A 59 -9.52 7.64 -6.34
N PHE A 60 -8.61 6.71 -6.60
CA PHE A 60 -7.95 5.98 -5.52
C PHE A 60 -6.44 5.94 -5.69
N ARG A 61 -5.77 5.89 -4.55
CA ARG A 61 -4.35 5.63 -4.40
C ARG A 61 -4.18 4.40 -3.52
N LEU A 62 -3.70 3.32 -4.13
CA LEU A 62 -3.28 2.13 -3.40
C LEU A 62 -1.79 2.21 -3.16
N GLU A 63 -1.39 2.18 -1.91
CA GLU A 63 -0.02 2.08 -1.47
C GLU A 63 0.22 0.70 -0.88
N SER A 64 1.33 0.09 -1.24
CA SER A 64 1.73 -1.21 -0.74
C SER A 64 3.13 -1.17 -0.16
N ALA A 65 3.32 -1.79 1.01
CA ALA A 65 4.63 -1.99 1.58
C ALA A 65 5.53 -2.86 0.69
N ASP A 66 4.92 -3.77 -0.07
CA ASP A 66 5.61 -4.56 -1.09
C ASP A 66 5.60 -3.85 -2.43
N ASP A 67 6.65 -4.01 -3.22
CA ASP A 67 6.68 -3.53 -4.61
C ASP A 67 5.55 -4.20 -5.41
N LEU A 68 4.73 -3.37 -6.07
CA LEU A 68 3.63 -3.84 -6.92
C LEU A 68 4.13 -4.54 -8.20
N GLY A 69 5.34 -4.23 -8.61
CA GLY A 69 6.21 -4.78 -9.63
C GLY A 69 5.57 -5.63 -10.74
N GLY A 70 4.82 -5.02 -11.66
CA GLY A 70 4.20 -5.75 -12.78
C GLY A 70 2.98 -6.62 -12.40
N SER A 71 2.59 -6.68 -11.13
CA SER A 71 1.37 -7.36 -10.70
C SER A 71 0.13 -6.60 -11.14
N MET A 72 -0.92 -7.30 -11.52
CA MET A 72 -2.22 -6.68 -11.66
C MET A 72 -2.77 -6.29 -10.29
N VAL A 73 -3.36 -5.09 -10.21
CA VAL A 73 -4.10 -4.61 -9.05
C VAL A 73 -5.58 -4.80 -9.31
N ARG A 74 -6.29 -5.40 -8.38
CA ARG A 74 -7.75 -5.48 -8.39
C ARG A 74 -8.32 -4.51 -7.39
N ILE A 75 -9.29 -3.70 -7.81
CA ILE A 75 -10.18 -2.99 -6.89
C ILE A 75 -11.51 -3.72 -6.86
N LYS A 76 -11.90 -4.13 -5.66
CA LYS A 76 -13.18 -4.76 -5.37
C LYS A 76 -14.02 -3.79 -4.55
N ILE A 77 -15.23 -3.54 -5.00
CA ILE A 77 -16.20 -2.73 -4.27
C ILE A 77 -17.34 -3.64 -3.86
N ASP A 78 -17.59 -3.74 -2.58
CA ASP A 78 -18.72 -4.46 -2.00
C ASP A 78 -19.67 -3.47 -1.32
N LYS A 79 -20.97 -3.75 -1.34
CA LYS A 79 -21.92 -3.08 -0.46
C LYS A 79 -21.65 -3.48 0.98
N GLN A 80 -22.10 -2.67 1.93
CA GLN A 80 -21.84 -2.93 3.35
C GLN A 80 -22.46 -4.24 3.85
N ASP A 81 -23.50 -4.75 3.18
CA ASP A 81 -24.09 -6.06 3.44
C ASP A 81 -23.26 -7.24 2.90
N GLY A 82 -22.13 -6.98 2.27
CA GLY A 82 -21.23 -7.96 1.66
C GLY A 82 -21.56 -8.32 0.22
N THR A 83 -22.62 -7.76 -0.37
CA THR A 83 -22.97 -7.98 -1.77
C THR A 83 -21.92 -7.34 -2.69
N ALA A 84 -21.38 -8.11 -3.63
CA ALA A 84 -20.42 -7.61 -4.61
C ALA A 84 -21.10 -6.56 -5.52
N TYR A 85 -20.44 -5.41 -5.69
CA TYR A 85 -20.92 -4.33 -6.56
C TYR A 85 -20.07 -4.20 -7.83
N LEU A 86 -18.76 -4.09 -7.67
CA LEU A 86 -17.78 -3.91 -8.77
C LEU A 86 -16.50 -4.67 -8.45
N SER A 87 -15.92 -5.27 -9.49
CA SER A 87 -14.55 -5.79 -9.41
C SER A 87 -13.86 -5.49 -10.73
N HIS A 88 -12.71 -4.84 -10.66
CA HIS A 88 -11.94 -4.47 -11.85
C HIS A 88 -10.46 -4.72 -11.66
N ASP A 89 -9.84 -5.35 -12.67
CA ASP A 89 -8.41 -5.63 -12.69
C ASP A 89 -7.69 -4.59 -13.53
N TYR A 90 -6.66 -3.99 -12.96
CA TYR A 90 -5.80 -3.01 -13.59
C TYR A 90 -4.40 -3.59 -13.77
N THR A 91 -3.81 -3.41 -14.94
CA THR A 91 -2.40 -3.68 -15.13
C THR A 91 -1.60 -2.58 -14.42
N ASN A 92 -0.71 -2.97 -13.49
CA ASN A 92 0.16 -2.03 -12.81
C ASN A 92 1.45 -1.83 -13.63
N PRO A 93 1.71 -0.65 -14.17
CA PRO A 93 2.99 -0.35 -14.78
C PRO A 93 4.13 -0.42 -13.75
N GLN A 94 5.24 -1.05 -14.10
CA GLN A 94 6.41 -1.18 -13.22
C GLN A 94 6.96 0.15 -12.70
N SER A 95 6.69 1.25 -13.43
CA SER A 95 7.12 2.61 -13.07
C SER A 95 6.47 3.15 -11.80
N TYR A 96 5.39 2.55 -11.31
CA TYR A 96 4.72 3.02 -10.10
C TYR A 96 5.29 2.42 -8.80
N GLY A 97 6.09 1.36 -8.88
CA GLY A 97 6.72 0.75 -7.70
C GLY A 97 5.70 0.35 -6.63
N HIS A 98 5.59 1.13 -5.57
CA HIS A 98 4.72 0.87 -4.41
C HIS A 98 3.35 1.55 -4.48
N ILE A 99 3.09 2.37 -5.50
CA ILE A 99 1.88 3.19 -5.61
C ILE A 99 1.16 2.86 -6.91
N PHE A 100 -0.15 2.66 -6.83
CA PHE A 100 -1.03 2.54 -7.97
C PHE A 100 -2.18 3.53 -7.86
N LEU A 101 -2.44 4.25 -8.96
CA LEU A 101 -3.46 5.28 -9.07
C LEU A 101 -4.43 4.91 -10.19
N SER A 102 -5.72 5.00 -9.90
CA SER A 102 -6.79 4.89 -10.90
C SER A 102 -8.09 5.46 -10.35
N SER A 103 -9.21 5.17 -11.01
CA SER A 103 -10.53 5.60 -10.56
C SER A 103 -11.58 4.54 -10.86
N PHE A 104 -12.69 4.62 -10.16
CA PHE A 104 -13.91 3.86 -10.42
C PHE A 104 -15.12 4.77 -10.21
N THR A 105 -16.29 4.31 -10.62
CA THR A 105 -17.56 5.04 -10.44
C THR A 105 -18.57 4.14 -9.76
N VAL A 106 -19.31 4.70 -8.78
CA VAL A 106 -20.45 4.05 -8.14
C VAL A 106 -21.68 4.88 -8.46
N THR A 107 -22.69 4.24 -9.03
CA THR A 107 -23.93 4.93 -9.47
C THR A 107 -25.02 4.97 -8.42
N ASP A 108 -25.05 3.96 -7.55
CA ASP A 108 -26.09 3.82 -6.55
C ASP A 108 -25.66 4.46 -5.22
N PRO A 109 -26.52 5.32 -4.62
CA PRO A 109 -26.27 5.78 -3.25
C PRO A 109 -26.22 4.62 -2.26
N GLY A 110 -25.35 4.73 -1.24
CA GLY A 110 -25.22 3.68 -0.22
C GLY A 110 -23.87 3.68 0.47
N SER A 111 -23.68 2.67 1.31
CA SER A 111 -22.42 2.44 2.04
C SER A 111 -21.67 1.27 1.41
N TYR A 112 -20.40 1.45 1.22
CA TYR A 112 -19.53 0.55 0.45
C TYR A 112 -18.20 0.31 1.16
N LYS A 113 -17.53 -0.76 0.78
CA LYS A 113 -16.14 -1.07 1.12
C LYS A 113 -15.33 -1.26 -0.15
N ALA A 114 -14.29 -0.47 -0.32
CA ALA A 114 -13.28 -0.68 -1.34
C ALA A 114 -12.14 -1.53 -0.80
N THR A 115 -11.67 -2.49 -1.58
CA THR A 115 -10.54 -3.37 -1.23
C THR A 115 -9.56 -3.42 -2.39
N GLY A 116 -8.32 -3.08 -2.13
CA GLY A 116 -7.21 -3.22 -3.06
C GLY A 116 -6.52 -4.58 -2.88
N ILE A 117 -6.37 -5.32 -3.96
CA ILE A 117 -5.85 -6.69 -3.97
C ILE A 117 -4.75 -6.81 -5.03
N LEU A 118 -3.63 -7.43 -4.68
CA LEU A 118 -2.67 -7.92 -5.65
C LEU A 118 -3.17 -9.25 -6.19
N VAL A 119 -3.44 -9.32 -7.49
CA VAL A 119 -4.02 -10.51 -8.12
C VAL A 119 -3.05 -11.69 -8.07
N THR A 120 -1.75 -11.44 -8.27
CA THR A 120 -0.71 -12.45 -8.06
C THR A 120 -0.64 -12.79 -6.57
N GLY A 121 -0.92 -14.04 -6.21
CA GLY A 121 -0.96 -14.50 -4.82
C GLY A 121 -2.22 -14.14 -4.05
N THR A 122 -3.20 -13.47 -4.66
CA THR A 122 -4.51 -13.11 -4.06
C THR A 122 -4.35 -12.37 -2.72
N LYS A 123 -3.42 -11.41 -2.66
CA LYS A 123 -3.08 -10.69 -1.43
C LYS A 123 -3.91 -9.41 -1.30
N THR A 124 -4.72 -9.33 -0.26
CA THR A 124 -5.34 -8.06 0.14
C THR A 124 -4.27 -7.10 0.67
N VAL A 125 -4.19 -5.92 0.07
CA VAL A 125 -3.25 -4.87 0.48
C VAL A 125 -3.89 -4.00 1.54
N ALA A 126 -5.03 -3.40 1.23
CA ALA A 126 -5.76 -2.51 2.14
C ALA A 126 -7.23 -2.42 1.77
N SER A 127 -8.05 -1.93 2.70
CA SER A 127 -9.45 -1.62 2.43
C SER A 127 -9.89 -0.34 3.15
N ILE A 128 -10.95 0.29 2.64
CA ILE A 128 -11.54 1.49 3.21
C ILE A 128 -13.06 1.47 3.02
N ASN A 129 -13.81 1.90 4.04
CA ASN A 129 -15.25 2.10 3.94
C ASN A 129 -15.54 3.51 3.43
N PHE A 130 -16.58 3.65 2.62
CA PHE A 130 -17.00 4.94 2.09
C PHE A 130 -18.50 4.97 1.82
N THR A 131 -19.05 6.16 1.64
CA THR A 131 -20.44 6.38 1.31
C THR A 131 -20.59 7.13 -0.01
N VAL A 132 -21.67 6.85 -0.72
CA VAL A 132 -22.09 7.56 -1.93
C VAL A 132 -23.48 8.12 -1.69
N ASN A 133 -23.65 9.41 -1.97
CA ASN A 133 -24.89 10.17 -1.77
C ASN A 133 -25.53 10.58 -3.11
#